data_5ef58111a7ed9572206b936a416a92f3
#
_entry.id   5ef58111a7ed9572206b936a416a92f3
#
_cell.length_a   1.000
_cell.length_b   1.000
_cell.length_c   1.000
_cell.angle_alpha   90.00
_cell.angle_beta   90.00
_cell.angle_gamma   90.00
#
_symmetry.space_group_name_H-M   'P 1'
#
loop_
_entity.id
_entity.type
_entity.pdbx_description
1 polymer ?
#
loop_
_entity_poly.entity_id
_entity_poly.type
_entity_poly.pdbx_seq_one_letter_code
_entity_poly.pdbx_strand_id
1 'polypeptide(L)'
;MEQYGASRMRELIQSPFFYFGLVTKFILIFILSPAVVTNLYVPFLETSVVSISLDPWSNWLSNSGSLLAFPYGYSMWLTFLPLTFLSEKFGIPLEYGYSFTLLLCDFALLCVLNQILVDRQRLVLFAYWLSPVVVLASFGLGLNDIIPALYLMIGILFLKHQRLRLAGAFFALAISAKLSMSIVVPFVFLYLYNNKPLRQLIYDFGVGFIGTLGLVIIPFLLSSSAMTMLFKNPEMVNILSLSFDVSEGGVIYFLPILFATI
;
A
#
# COMPACT_ATOMS: atom_id res chain seq x y z
N MET A 1 19.41 -18.64 13.17
CA MET A 1 18.76 -17.84 12.12
C MET A 1 18.68 -16.35 12.47
N GLU A 2 18.31 -15.97 13.69
CA GLU A 2 18.19 -14.57 14.11
C GLU A 2 19.51 -13.79 14.05
N GLN A 3 20.61 -14.35 14.53
CA GLN A 3 21.92 -13.69 14.48
C GLN A 3 22.40 -13.41 13.05
N TYR A 4 22.13 -14.31 12.13
CA TYR A 4 22.47 -14.16 10.72
C TYR A 4 21.64 -13.06 10.03
N GLY A 5 20.36 -12.96 10.37
CA GLY A 5 19.49 -11.88 9.90
C GLY A 5 19.92 -10.50 10.40
N ALA A 6 20.32 -10.41 11.66
CA ALA A 6 20.78 -9.16 12.27
C ALA A 6 22.12 -8.68 11.66
N SER A 7 23.08 -9.58 11.40
CA SER A 7 24.36 -9.22 10.77
C SER A 7 24.13 -8.66 9.35
N ARG A 8 23.28 -9.29 8.56
CA ARG A 8 22.94 -8.86 7.20
C ARG A 8 22.24 -7.49 7.15
N MET A 9 21.34 -7.23 8.09
CA MET A 9 20.70 -5.92 8.20
C MET A 9 21.73 -4.84 8.55
N ARG A 10 22.66 -5.15 9.44
CA ARG A 10 23.76 -4.26 9.81
C ARG A 10 24.64 -3.92 8.61
N GLU A 11 25.02 -4.91 7.80
CA GLU A 11 25.79 -4.71 6.58
C GLU A 11 25.07 -3.82 5.56
N LEU A 12 23.75 -4.04 5.39
CA LEU A 12 22.93 -3.23 4.49
C LEU A 12 22.89 -1.77 4.95
N ILE A 13 22.64 -1.52 6.25
CA ILE A 13 22.58 -0.17 6.82
C ILE A 13 23.96 0.51 6.79
N GLN A 14 25.04 -0.24 6.94
CA GLN A 14 26.41 0.30 6.88
C GLN A 14 26.86 0.62 5.45
N SER A 15 26.10 0.23 4.44
CA SER A 15 26.44 0.52 3.03
C SER A 15 26.34 2.03 2.73
N PRO A 16 27.33 2.63 2.06
CA PRO A 16 27.24 4.02 1.62
C PRO A 16 26.04 4.27 0.68
N PHE A 17 25.62 3.26 -0.08
CA PHE A 17 24.45 3.33 -0.94
C PHE A 17 23.13 3.44 -0.16
N PHE A 18 23.06 2.86 1.04
CA PHE A 18 21.92 3.07 1.93
C PHE A 18 21.79 4.53 2.33
N TYR A 19 22.89 5.14 2.79
CA TYR A 19 22.90 6.55 3.18
C TYR A 19 22.63 7.50 2.01
N PHE A 20 23.18 7.20 0.84
CA PHE A 20 22.91 7.98 -0.36
C PHE A 20 21.41 7.99 -0.69
N GLY A 21 20.75 6.84 -0.69
CA GLY A 21 19.30 6.74 -0.89
C GLY A 21 18.49 7.45 0.20
N LEU A 22 18.90 7.31 1.47
CA LEU A 22 18.26 7.97 2.59
C LEU A 22 18.34 9.49 2.46
N VAL A 23 19.54 10.04 2.22
CA VAL A 23 19.76 11.49 2.04
C VAL A 23 18.96 12.01 0.84
N THR A 24 18.94 11.29 -0.28
CA THR A 24 18.14 11.68 -1.44
C THR A 24 16.66 11.80 -1.11
N LYS A 25 16.10 10.83 -0.39
CA LYS A 25 14.68 10.84 0.05
C LYS A 25 14.41 11.98 1.02
N PHE A 26 15.30 12.24 1.97
CA PHE A 26 15.18 13.41 2.86
C PHE A 26 15.19 14.73 2.07
N ILE A 27 16.11 14.89 1.12
CA ILE A 27 16.17 16.08 0.26
C ILE A 27 14.83 16.27 -0.46
N LEU A 28 14.26 15.21 -1.06
CA LEU A 28 12.99 15.30 -1.75
C LEU A 28 11.83 15.65 -0.81
N ILE A 29 11.78 15.08 0.39
CA ILE A 29 10.74 15.37 1.40
C ILE A 29 10.76 16.86 1.79
N PHE A 30 11.93 17.47 1.92
CA PHE A 30 12.05 18.87 2.36
C PHE A 30 11.96 19.89 1.24
N ILE A 31 12.26 19.51 0.00
CA ILE A 31 12.26 20.43 -1.14
C ILE A 31 10.97 20.36 -1.95
N LEU A 32 10.37 19.18 -2.05
CA LEU A 32 9.20 18.96 -2.91
C LEU A 32 7.90 18.93 -2.08
N SER A 33 6.88 19.59 -2.63
CA SER A 33 5.50 19.55 -2.13
C SER A 33 4.59 19.04 -3.27
N PRO A 34 4.48 17.71 -3.47
CA PRO A 34 3.71 17.18 -4.59
C PRO A 34 2.24 17.61 -4.52
N ALA A 35 1.68 18.09 -5.64
CA ALA A 35 0.32 18.60 -5.70
C ALA A 35 -0.75 17.57 -5.25
N VAL A 36 -0.52 16.29 -5.51
CA VAL A 36 -1.42 15.20 -5.05
C VAL A 36 -1.44 15.14 -3.51
N VAL A 37 -0.29 15.33 -2.86
CA VAL A 37 -0.20 15.32 -1.40
C VAL A 37 -0.88 16.55 -0.82
N THR A 38 -0.51 17.74 -1.29
CA THR A 38 -1.01 19.01 -0.74
C THR A 38 -2.48 19.28 -1.02
N ASN A 39 -2.98 18.89 -2.20
CA ASN A 39 -4.34 19.20 -2.62
C ASN A 39 -5.36 18.09 -2.36
N LEU A 40 -4.91 16.84 -2.15
CA LEU A 40 -5.81 15.70 -2.01
C LEU A 40 -5.59 14.95 -0.71
N TYR A 41 -4.40 14.37 -0.47
CA TYR A 41 -4.19 13.45 0.65
C TYR A 41 -4.14 14.17 2.00
N VAL A 42 -3.37 15.25 2.10
CA VAL A 42 -3.20 15.98 3.35
C VAL A 42 -4.50 16.63 3.84
N PRO A 43 -5.32 17.31 3.02
CA PRO A 43 -6.59 17.87 3.48
C PRO A 43 -7.57 16.80 4.02
N PHE A 44 -7.61 15.61 3.40
CA PHE A 44 -8.39 14.48 3.93
C PHE A 44 -7.86 14.01 5.29
N LEU A 45 -6.55 13.81 5.40
CA LEU A 45 -5.90 13.37 6.64
C LEU A 45 -6.06 14.40 7.76
N GLU A 46 -5.94 15.70 7.47
CA GLU A 46 -6.19 16.81 8.40
C GLU A 46 -7.61 16.73 8.97
N THR A 47 -8.62 16.64 8.11
CA THR A 47 -10.01 16.48 8.54
C THR A 47 -10.18 15.25 9.43
N SER A 48 -9.50 14.15 9.11
CA SER A 48 -9.59 12.88 9.84
C SER A 48 -8.89 12.91 11.20
N VAL A 49 -7.84 13.72 11.40
CA VAL A 49 -7.14 13.84 12.70
C VAL A 49 -7.74 14.91 13.60
N VAL A 50 -8.30 15.97 13.03
CA VAL A 50 -9.01 17.03 13.80
C VAL A 50 -10.34 16.49 14.34
N SER A 51 -11.07 15.71 13.56
CA SER A 51 -12.34 15.08 13.95
C SER A 51 -12.26 13.56 13.83
N ILE A 52 -11.59 12.92 14.79
CA ILE A 52 -11.41 11.47 14.78
C ILE A 52 -12.77 10.76 14.83
N SER A 53 -13.09 10.02 13.79
CA SER A 53 -14.28 9.17 13.72
C SER A 53 -13.97 7.83 13.07
N LEU A 54 -14.86 6.86 13.26
CA LEU A 54 -14.75 5.57 12.58
C LEU A 54 -15.11 5.66 11.09
N ASP A 55 -15.65 6.77 10.62
CA ASP A 55 -15.96 7.04 9.23
C ASP A 55 -15.36 8.40 8.78
N PRO A 56 -14.05 8.47 8.52
CA PRO A 56 -13.40 9.70 8.08
C PRO A 56 -13.87 10.16 6.68
N TRP A 57 -14.31 9.24 5.82
CA TRP A 57 -14.85 9.58 4.49
C TRP A 57 -16.16 10.34 4.58
N SER A 58 -17.03 10.01 5.54
CA SER A 58 -18.29 10.73 5.79
C SER A 58 -18.00 12.17 6.25
N ASN A 59 -17.07 12.35 7.17
CA ASN A 59 -16.65 13.68 7.60
C ASN A 59 -16.08 14.50 6.44
N TRP A 60 -15.26 13.89 5.60
CA TRP A 60 -14.67 14.56 4.44
C TRP A 60 -15.71 15.02 3.43
N LEU A 61 -16.63 14.12 3.01
CA LEU A 61 -17.65 14.46 2.01
C LEU A 61 -18.71 15.43 2.54
N SER A 62 -19.05 15.38 3.85
CA SER A 62 -19.98 16.36 4.45
C SER A 62 -19.43 17.79 4.44
N ASN A 63 -18.12 17.95 4.41
CA ASN A 63 -17.42 19.23 4.25
C ASN A 63 -17.11 19.56 2.77
N SER A 64 -17.85 18.98 1.82
CA SER A 64 -17.67 19.22 0.38
C SER A 64 -16.28 18.82 -0.15
N GLY A 65 -15.67 17.82 0.46
CA GLY A 65 -14.35 17.31 0.06
C GLY A 65 -14.39 16.61 -1.30
N SER A 66 -13.25 16.60 -2.01
CA SER A 66 -13.09 15.99 -3.32
C SER A 66 -13.19 14.45 -3.26
N LEU A 67 -13.86 13.84 -4.24
CA LEU A 67 -13.92 12.38 -4.40
C LEU A 67 -12.55 11.75 -4.71
N LEU A 68 -11.61 12.55 -5.23
CA LEU A 68 -10.24 12.10 -5.56
C LEU A 68 -9.33 12.03 -4.33
N ALA A 69 -9.73 12.62 -3.19
CA ALA A 69 -8.82 12.87 -2.08
C ALA A 69 -8.23 11.59 -1.47
N PHE A 70 -9.04 10.59 -1.13
CA PHE A 70 -8.54 9.40 -0.47
C PHE A 70 -9.43 8.16 -0.75
N PRO A 71 -9.43 7.62 -1.98
CA PRO A 71 -10.24 6.45 -2.36
C PRO A 71 -9.62 5.13 -1.89
N TYR A 72 -9.12 5.10 -0.66
CA TYR A 72 -8.41 3.97 -0.07
C TYR A 72 -9.14 3.47 1.18
N GLY A 73 -8.92 2.20 1.53
CA GLY A 73 -9.55 1.60 2.70
C GLY A 73 -8.85 1.89 4.03
N TYR A 74 -9.38 1.29 5.09
CA TYR A 74 -8.95 1.52 6.47
C TYR A 74 -7.47 1.28 6.72
N SER A 75 -6.88 0.23 6.15
CA SER A 75 -5.47 -0.08 6.41
C SER A 75 -4.54 1.02 5.89
N MET A 76 -4.87 1.67 4.77
CA MET A 76 -4.13 2.83 4.27
C MET A 76 -4.27 4.02 5.22
N TRP A 77 -5.50 4.37 5.59
CA TRP A 77 -5.77 5.47 6.52
C TRP A 77 -5.10 5.26 7.88
N LEU A 78 -5.25 4.08 8.48
CA LEU A 78 -4.63 3.74 9.77
C LEU A 78 -3.10 3.79 9.73
N THR A 79 -2.49 3.54 8.58
CA THR A 79 -1.03 3.64 8.42
C THR A 79 -0.57 5.10 8.51
N PHE A 80 -1.31 6.03 7.93
CA PHE A 80 -0.97 7.46 7.98
C PHE A 80 -1.33 8.10 9.31
N LEU A 81 -2.37 7.63 9.98
CA LEU A 81 -2.95 8.24 11.17
C LEU A 81 -1.94 8.60 12.27
N PRO A 82 -0.97 7.73 12.67
CA PRO A 82 -0.08 8.03 13.79
C PRO A 82 0.78 9.27 13.58
N LEU A 83 1.48 9.36 12.45
CA LEU A 83 2.39 10.50 12.22
C LEU A 83 1.65 11.78 11.83
N THR A 84 0.53 11.68 11.12
CA THR A 84 -0.31 12.86 10.84
C THR A 84 -0.96 13.40 12.11
N PHE A 85 -1.42 12.53 13.02
CA PHE A 85 -1.92 12.96 14.34
C PHE A 85 -0.84 13.63 15.18
N LEU A 86 0.39 13.10 15.19
CA LEU A 86 1.51 13.74 15.89
C LEU A 86 1.87 15.09 15.25
N SER A 87 1.87 15.17 13.92
CA SER A 87 2.13 16.42 13.21
C SER A 87 1.13 17.49 13.59
N GLU A 88 -0.16 17.18 13.57
CA GLU A 88 -1.25 18.09 13.99
C GLU A 88 -1.05 18.55 15.44
N LYS A 89 -0.82 17.61 16.35
CA LYS A 89 -0.66 17.91 17.77
C LYS A 89 0.54 18.82 18.08
N PHE A 90 1.62 18.72 17.33
CA PHE A 90 2.84 19.51 17.52
C PHE A 90 2.93 20.74 16.60
N GLY A 91 1.91 21.03 15.81
CA GLY A 91 1.89 22.13 14.86
C GLY A 91 2.92 22.00 13.73
N ILE A 92 3.27 20.76 13.37
CA ILE A 92 4.16 20.44 12.24
C ILE A 92 3.28 20.30 10.99
N PRO A 93 3.69 20.85 9.82
CA PRO A 93 2.93 20.64 8.58
C PRO A 93 2.65 19.15 8.31
N LEU A 94 1.38 18.81 8.00
CA LEU A 94 0.94 17.43 7.85
C LEU A 94 1.60 16.70 6.67
N GLU A 95 2.10 17.46 5.68
CA GLU A 95 2.89 16.95 4.57
C GLU A 95 4.12 16.17 5.06
N TYR A 96 4.74 16.61 6.15
CA TYR A 96 5.84 15.88 6.77
C TYR A 96 5.37 14.60 7.44
N GLY A 97 4.24 14.64 8.16
CA GLY A 97 3.63 13.43 8.74
C GLY A 97 3.32 12.37 7.68
N TYR A 98 2.77 12.81 6.54
CA TYR A 98 2.54 11.95 5.36
C TYR A 98 3.85 11.38 4.82
N SER A 99 4.81 12.24 4.50
CA SER A 99 6.06 11.85 3.84
C SER A 99 6.95 10.97 4.74
N PHE A 100 7.00 11.24 6.04
CA PHE A 100 7.71 10.38 6.99
C PHE A 100 7.03 9.03 7.19
N THR A 101 5.70 8.95 7.09
CA THR A 101 5.00 7.65 7.06
C THR A 101 5.45 6.84 5.85
N LEU A 102 5.51 7.44 4.66
CA LEU A 102 6.04 6.77 3.47
C LEU A 102 7.48 6.32 3.66
N LEU A 103 8.35 7.16 4.24
CA LEU A 103 9.75 6.82 4.48
C LEU A 103 9.91 5.65 5.45
N LEU A 104 9.12 5.60 6.51
CA LEU A 104 9.12 4.47 7.45
C LEU A 104 8.63 3.18 6.78
N CYS A 105 7.56 3.25 5.98
CA CYS A 105 7.05 2.10 5.22
C CYS A 105 8.05 1.64 4.15
N ASP A 106 8.74 2.55 3.49
CA ASP A 106 9.79 2.27 2.51
C ASP A 106 11.00 1.58 3.16
N PHE A 107 11.44 2.06 4.31
CA PHE A 107 12.49 1.40 5.09
C PHE A 107 12.05 0.01 5.58
N ALA A 108 10.81 -0.13 6.06
CA ALA A 108 10.25 -1.42 6.45
C ALA A 108 10.20 -2.40 5.26
N LEU A 109 9.80 -1.92 4.08
CA LEU A 109 9.79 -2.73 2.85
C LEU A 109 11.21 -3.16 2.44
N LEU A 110 12.20 -2.26 2.55
CA LEU A 110 13.61 -2.61 2.35
C LEU A 110 14.04 -3.76 3.28
N CYS A 111 13.67 -3.69 4.57
CA CYS A 111 13.97 -4.73 5.55
C CYS A 111 13.31 -6.07 5.19
N VAL A 112 12.06 -6.05 4.76
CA VAL A 112 11.31 -7.23 4.34
C VAL A 112 11.93 -7.85 3.08
N LEU A 113 12.23 -7.04 2.07
CA LEU A 113 12.89 -7.51 0.84
C LEU A 113 14.25 -8.14 1.10
N ASN A 114 15.04 -7.55 2.02
CA ASN A 114 16.34 -8.12 2.42
C ASN A 114 16.20 -9.48 3.13
N GLN A 115 15.06 -9.75 3.79
CA GLN A 115 14.77 -11.05 4.40
C GLN A 115 14.24 -12.08 3.38
N ILE A 116 13.51 -11.63 2.36
CA ILE A 116 12.98 -12.50 1.29
C ILE A 116 14.12 -12.89 0.34
N LEU A 117 14.92 -11.93 -0.10
CA LEU A 117 15.99 -12.07 -1.10
C LEU A 117 17.34 -12.31 -0.41
N VAL A 118 17.46 -13.51 0.20
CA VAL A 118 18.69 -13.94 0.87
C VAL A 118 19.89 -13.87 -0.11
N ASP A 119 21.01 -13.29 0.36
CA ASP A 119 22.28 -13.15 -0.40
C ASP A 119 22.20 -12.25 -1.65
N ARG A 120 21.16 -11.43 -1.79
CA ARG A 120 21.00 -10.48 -2.89
C ARG A 120 20.90 -9.02 -2.42
N GLN A 121 21.63 -8.64 -1.38
CA GLN A 121 21.59 -7.29 -0.79
C GLN A 121 21.84 -6.17 -1.81
N ARG A 122 22.83 -6.36 -2.72
CA ARG A 122 23.09 -5.38 -3.78
C ARG A 122 21.88 -5.19 -4.69
N LEU A 123 21.19 -6.29 -5.05
CA LEU A 123 19.97 -6.21 -5.86
C LEU A 123 18.90 -5.41 -5.12
N VAL A 124 18.69 -5.66 -3.83
CA VAL A 124 17.70 -4.94 -3.01
C VAL A 124 18.04 -3.45 -2.93
N LEU A 125 19.31 -3.09 -2.74
CA LEU A 125 19.75 -1.70 -2.69
C LEU A 125 19.56 -0.99 -4.04
N PHE A 126 20.00 -1.58 -5.15
CA PHE A 126 19.98 -0.90 -6.44
C PHE A 126 18.63 -1.00 -7.16
N ALA A 127 17.97 -2.15 -7.13
CA ALA A 127 16.70 -2.34 -7.84
C ALA A 127 15.47 -1.82 -7.05
N TYR A 128 15.61 -1.62 -5.74
CA TYR A 128 14.53 -1.09 -4.91
C TYR A 128 14.90 0.23 -4.23
N TRP A 129 15.83 0.23 -3.27
CA TRP A 129 16.10 1.38 -2.40
C TRP A 129 16.57 2.63 -3.15
N LEU A 130 17.42 2.44 -4.17
CA LEU A 130 17.94 3.49 -5.06
C LEU A 130 17.20 3.57 -6.40
N SER A 131 16.15 2.78 -6.59
CA SER A 131 15.38 2.80 -7.83
C SER A 131 14.83 4.19 -8.11
N PRO A 132 15.18 4.83 -9.23
CA PRO A 132 14.65 6.15 -9.58
C PRO A 132 13.11 6.14 -9.66
N VAL A 133 12.52 5.03 -10.12
CA VAL A 133 11.06 4.87 -10.22
C VAL A 133 10.44 4.91 -8.82
N VAL A 134 10.95 4.15 -7.86
CA VAL A 134 10.44 4.13 -6.48
C VAL A 134 10.63 5.49 -5.81
N VAL A 135 11.84 6.07 -5.94
CA VAL A 135 12.17 7.36 -5.32
C VAL A 135 11.29 8.48 -5.89
N LEU A 136 11.17 8.59 -7.21
CA LEU A 136 10.37 9.63 -7.85
C LEU A 136 8.87 9.41 -7.62
N ALA A 137 8.38 8.19 -7.75
CA ALA A 137 6.96 7.91 -7.53
C ALA A 137 6.53 8.27 -6.10
N SER A 138 7.29 7.86 -5.09
CA SER A 138 6.86 8.01 -3.70
C SER A 138 7.25 9.35 -3.08
N PHE A 139 8.45 9.86 -3.36
CA PHE A 139 8.95 11.09 -2.74
C PHE A 139 8.93 12.30 -3.70
N GLY A 140 8.92 12.06 -5.02
CA GLY A 140 8.79 13.12 -6.02
C GLY A 140 7.33 13.43 -6.35
N LEU A 141 6.49 12.42 -6.53
CA LEU A 141 5.08 12.55 -6.88
C LEU A 141 4.13 12.32 -5.69
N GLY A 142 4.62 11.81 -4.56
CA GLY A 142 3.84 11.57 -3.37
C GLY A 142 2.88 10.39 -3.46
N LEU A 143 3.17 9.39 -4.32
CA LEU A 143 2.33 8.21 -4.44
C LEU A 143 2.52 7.25 -3.26
N ASN A 144 1.43 6.65 -2.80
CA ASN A 144 1.39 5.84 -1.57
C ASN A 144 1.47 4.32 -1.81
N ASP A 145 1.86 3.89 -3.01
CA ASP A 145 1.94 2.48 -3.41
C ASP A 145 2.92 1.63 -2.60
N ILE A 146 3.87 2.25 -1.91
CA ILE A 146 4.77 1.57 -0.97
C ILE A 146 4.00 0.84 0.14
N ILE A 147 2.90 1.41 0.64
CA ILE A 147 2.14 0.85 1.78
C ILE A 147 1.48 -0.49 1.42
N PRO A 148 0.65 -0.59 0.37
CA PRO A 148 0.09 -1.88 -0.02
C PRO A 148 1.16 -2.88 -0.46
N ALA A 149 2.26 -2.43 -1.09
CA ALA A 149 3.40 -3.28 -1.43
C ALA A 149 4.10 -3.83 -0.17
N LEU A 150 4.26 -3.01 0.87
CA LEU A 150 4.81 -3.45 2.16
C LEU A 150 3.95 -4.56 2.77
N TYR A 151 2.64 -4.35 2.87
CA TYR A 151 1.73 -5.37 3.42
C TYR A 151 1.80 -6.67 2.60
N LEU A 152 1.80 -6.56 1.27
CA LEU A 152 1.92 -7.71 0.38
C LEU A 152 3.23 -8.48 0.63
N MET A 153 4.37 -7.78 0.70
CA MET A 153 5.67 -8.41 0.92
C MET A 153 5.81 -9.02 2.33
N ILE A 154 5.22 -8.41 3.36
CA ILE A 154 5.13 -9.03 4.69
C ILE A 154 4.30 -10.31 4.61
N GLY A 155 3.19 -10.32 3.88
CA GLY A 155 2.39 -11.52 3.62
C GLY A 155 3.21 -12.63 2.97
N ILE A 156 3.99 -12.31 1.94
CA ILE A 156 4.91 -13.25 1.26
C ILE A 156 6.00 -13.75 2.22
N LEU A 157 6.56 -12.89 3.07
CA LEU A 157 7.52 -13.29 4.09
C LEU A 157 6.93 -14.31 5.06
N PHE A 158 5.69 -14.10 5.52
CA PHE A 158 5.00 -15.06 6.38
C PHE A 158 4.63 -16.35 5.66
N LEU A 159 4.31 -16.32 4.36
CA LEU A 159 4.18 -17.54 3.53
C LEU A 159 5.48 -18.36 3.52
N LYS A 160 6.61 -17.68 3.30
CA LYS A 160 7.94 -18.30 3.32
C LYS A 160 8.25 -18.98 4.67
N HIS A 161 7.78 -18.40 5.76
CA HIS A 161 7.94 -18.92 7.11
C HIS A 161 6.81 -19.89 7.54
N GLN A 162 5.92 -20.28 6.64
CA GLN A 162 4.78 -21.17 6.89
C GLN A 162 3.81 -20.65 7.98
N ARG A 163 3.79 -19.33 8.23
CA ARG A 163 2.86 -18.69 9.15
C ARG A 163 1.62 -18.21 8.37
N LEU A 164 0.82 -19.15 7.87
CA LEU A 164 -0.21 -18.85 6.88
C LEU A 164 -1.32 -17.94 7.39
N ARG A 165 -1.68 -18.03 8.68
CA ARG A 165 -2.70 -17.13 9.27
C ARG A 165 -2.26 -15.68 9.21
N LEU A 166 -1.00 -15.38 9.55
CA LEU A 166 -0.44 -14.03 9.43
C LEU A 166 -0.29 -13.62 7.96
N ALA A 167 0.14 -14.56 7.10
CA ALA A 167 0.20 -14.28 5.67
C ALA A 167 -1.16 -13.82 5.14
N GLY A 168 -2.24 -14.59 5.40
CA GLY A 168 -3.59 -14.22 5.00
C GLY A 168 -4.02 -12.83 5.53
N ALA A 169 -3.72 -12.55 6.80
CA ALA A 169 -4.01 -11.24 7.39
C ALA A 169 -3.33 -10.08 6.64
N PHE A 170 -2.04 -10.23 6.32
CA PHE A 170 -1.31 -9.18 5.60
C PHE A 170 -1.74 -9.02 4.14
N PHE A 171 -2.15 -10.09 3.46
CA PHE A 171 -2.78 -9.98 2.14
C PHE A 171 -4.11 -9.22 2.20
N ALA A 172 -4.92 -9.44 3.23
CA ALA A 172 -6.16 -8.69 3.45
C ALA A 172 -5.89 -7.20 3.73
N LEU A 173 -4.86 -6.87 4.52
CA LEU A 173 -4.43 -5.48 4.74
C LEU A 173 -3.96 -4.80 3.45
N ALA A 174 -3.22 -5.52 2.59
CA ALA A 174 -2.79 -4.99 1.30
C ALA A 174 -3.99 -4.62 0.41
N ILE A 175 -5.00 -5.50 0.33
CA ILE A 175 -6.23 -5.25 -0.44
C ILE A 175 -7.04 -4.10 0.14
N SER A 176 -7.16 -4.03 1.48
CA SER A 176 -7.82 -2.90 2.14
C SER A 176 -7.07 -1.59 1.91
N ALA A 177 -5.73 -1.61 1.83
CA ALA A 177 -4.96 -0.42 1.50
C ALA A 177 -5.23 0.05 0.08
N LYS A 178 -5.23 -0.87 -0.88
CA LYS A 178 -5.48 -0.57 -2.30
C LYS A 178 -6.14 -1.77 -2.98
N LEU A 179 -7.35 -1.58 -3.47
CA LEU A 179 -8.18 -2.66 -4.03
C LEU A 179 -7.49 -3.41 -5.19
N SER A 180 -6.64 -2.73 -5.97
CA SER A 180 -5.87 -3.35 -7.06
C SER A 180 -4.97 -4.51 -6.61
N MET A 181 -4.61 -4.58 -5.33
CA MET A 181 -3.85 -5.72 -4.77
C MET A 181 -4.65 -7.04 -4.78
N SER A 182 -5.96 -6.99 -4.99
CA SER A 182 -6.80 -8.19 -5.14
C SER A 182 -6.37 -9.10 -6.30
N ILE A 183 -5.72 -8.54 -7.31
CA ILE A 183 -5.20 -9.29 -8.47
C ILE A 183 -4.19 -10.39 -8.05
N VAL A 184 -3.55 -10.26 -6.89
CA VAL A 184 -2.57 -11.23 -6.40
C VAL A 184 -3.24 -12.48 -5.80
N VAL A 185 -4.49 -12.36 -5.36
CA VAL A 185 -5.22 -13.42 -4.64
C VAL A 185 -5.27 -14.75 -5.41
N PRO A 186 -5.67 -14.78 -6.70
CA PRO A 186 -5.69 -16.02 -7.48
C PRO A 186 -4.33 -16.71 -7.52
N PHE A 187 -3.25 -15.94 -7.68
CA PHE A 187 -1.89 -16.50 -7.75
C PHE A 187 -1.45 -17.09 -6.42
N VAL A 188 -1.80 -16.46 -5.30
CA VAL A 188 -1.51 -17.01 -3.96
C VAL A 188 -2.27 -18.30 -3.73
N PHE A 189 -3.55 -18.37 -4.09
CA PHE A 189 -4.32 -19.60 -3.97
C PHE A 189 -3.75 -20.73 -4.84
N LEU A 190 -3.37 -20.44 -6.09
CA LEU A 190 -2.70 -21.41 -6.96
C LEU A 190 -1.38 -21.91 -6.37
N TYR A 191 -0.58 -21.01 -5.82
CA TYR A 191 0.67 -21.35 -5.14
C TYR A 191 0.43 -22.27 -3.94
N LEU A 192 -0.52 -21.94 -3.08
CA LEU A 192 -0.88 -22.73 -1.91
C LEU A 192 -1.43 -24.12 -2.32
N TYR A 193 -2.26 -24.17 -3.35
CA TYR A 193 -2.86 -25.42 -3.85
C TYR A 193 -1.82 -26.36 -4.43
N ASN A 194 -0.88 -25.85 -5.21
CA ASN A 194 0.17 -26.64 -5.87
C ASN A 194 1.28 -27.07 -4.90
N ASN A 195 1.43 -26.40 -3.76
CA ASN A 195 2.45 -26.73 -2.76
C ASN A 195 1.87 -27.65 -1.68
N LYS A 196 2.09 -28.97 -1.81
CA LYS A 196 1.52 -30.00 -0.92
C LYS A 196 1.65 -29.69 0.58
N PRO A 197 2.82 -29.28 1.12
CA PRO A 197 2.96 -28.92 2.54
C PRO A 197 2.07 -27.75 2.97
N LEU A 198 1.91 -26.75 2.12
CA LEU A 198 1.12 -25.54 2.41
C LEU A 198 -0.38 -25.77 2.19
N ARG A 199 -0.75 -26.68 1.32
CA ARG A 199 -2.15 -27.02 1.04
C ARG A 199 -2.92 -27.46 2.28
N GLN A 200 -2.27 -28.17 3.20
CA GLN A 200 -2.91 -28.58 4.47
C GLN A 200 -3.19 -27.37 5.39
N LEU A 201 -2.47 -26.29 5.23
CA LEU A 201 -2.59 -25.07 6.02
C LEU A 201 -3.42 -23.98 5.31
N ILE A 202 -4.06 -24.30 4.18
CA ILE A 202 -4.88 -23.33 3.41
C ILE A 202 -6.03 -22.77 4.26
N TYR A 203 -6.56 -23.57 5.18
CA TYR A 203 -7.56 -23.13 6.14
C TYR A 203 -7.05 -22.01 7.04
N ASP A 204 -5.83 -22.14 7.57
CA ASP A 204 -5.22 -21.09 8.40
C ASP A 204 -5.02 -19.79 7.62
N PHE A 205 -4.61 -19.88 6.35
CA PHE A 205 -4.57 -18.72 5.47
C PHE A 205 -5.95 -18.09 5.31
N GLY A 206 -6.97 -18.90 5.02
CA GLY A 206 -8.35 -18.43 4.87
C GLY A 206 -8.89 -17.75 6.14
N VAL A 207 -8.63 -18.30 7.31
CA VAL A 207 -9.03 -17.70 8.60
C VAL A 207 -8.37 -16.34 8.79
N GLY A 208 -7.06 -16.23 8.56
CA GLY A 208 -6.35 -14.95 8.66
C GLY A 208 -6.84 -13.93 7.64
N PHE A 209 -7.02 -14.36 6.39
CA PHE A 209 -7.47 -13.52 5.29
C PHE A 209 -8.90 -13.00 5.50
N ILE A 210 -9.86 -13.90 5.70
CA ILE A 210 -11.29 -13.54 5.84
C ILE A 210 -11.52 -12.77 7.13
N GLY A 211 -10.89 -13.19 8.25
CA GLY A 211 -11.03 -12.51 9.54
C GLY A 211 -10.53 -11.08 9.48
N THR A 212 -9.33 -10.86 8.94
CA THR A 212 -8.77 -9.49 8.81
C THR A 212 -9.54 -8.68 7.78
N LEU A 213 -9.88 -9.28 6.62
CA LEU A 213 -10.65 -8.61 5.58
C LEU A 213 -12.01 -8.14 6.12
N GLY A 214 -12.69 -8.99 6.90
CA GLY A 214 -13.93 -8.64 7.58
C GLY A 214 -13.78 -7.43 8.50
N LEU A 215 -12.71 -7.39 9.30
CA LEU A 215 -12.44 -6.27 10.21
C LEU A 215 -12.19 -4.94 9.51
N VAL A 216 -11.50 -4.94 8.37
CA VAL A 216 -11.08 -3.69 7.69
C VAL A 216 -11.97 -3.32 6.50
N ILE A 217 -12.67 -4.27 5.89
CA ILE A 217 -13.54 -4.00 4.74
C ILE A 217 -15.00 -3.79 5.15
N ILE A 218 -15.52 -4.53 6.14
CA ILE A 218 -16.92 -4.36 6.54
C ILE A 218 -17.22 -2.91 6.95
N PRO A 219 -16.46 -2.25 7.83
CA PRO A 219 -16.73 -0.85 8.18
C PRO A 219 -16.64 0.08 6.96
N PHE A 220 -15.72 -0.19 6.03
CA PHE A 220 -15.58 0.57 4.79
C PHE A 220 -16.80 0.42 3.87
N LEU A 221 -17.30 -0.80 3.70
CA LEU A 221 -18.50 -1.09 2.90
C LEU A 221 -19.79 -0.52 3.50
N LEU A 222 -19.85 -0.39 4.83
CA LEU A 222 -20.98 0.22 5.53
C LEU A 222 -21.00 1.75 5.41
N SER A 223 -19.87 2.39 5.07
CA SER A 223 -19.80 3.82 4.78
C SER A 223 -20.26 4.11 3.35
N SER A 224 -21.40 4.77 3.20
CA SER A 224 -21.89 5.23 1.89
C SER A 224 -20.94 6.24 1.24
N SER A 225 -20.24 7.02 2.05
CA SER A 225 -19.26 8.01 1.64
C SER A 225 -17.97 7.37 1.11
N ALA A 226 -17.45 6.37 1.81
CA ALA A 226 -16.30 5.59 1.36
C ALA A 226 -16.58 4.89 0.01
N MET A 227 -17.76 4.27 -0.10
CA MET A 227 -18.21 3.63 -1.33
C MET A 227 -18.36 4.64 -2.47
N THR A 228 -18.88 5.82 -2.18
CA THR A 228 -18.98 6.91 -3.16
C THR A 228 -17.61 7.37 -3.64
N MET A 229 -16.65 7.58 -2.74
CA MET A 229 -15.29 7.95 -3.10
C MET A 229 -14.56 6.85 -3.90
N LEU A 230 -14.86 5.58 -3.65
CA LEU A 230 -14.26 4.48 -4.39
C LEU A 230 -14.87 4.35 -5.80
N PHE A 231 -16.20 4.26 -5.92
CA PHE A 231 -16.85 3.90 -7.19
C PHE A 231 -17.19 5.10 -8.09
N LYS A 232 -17.38 6.29 -7.52
CA LYS A 232 -17.59 7.51 -8.30
C LYS A 232 -16.30 8.31 -8.52
N ASN A 233 -15.15 7.75 -8.17
CA ASN A 233 -13.86 8.35 -8.47
C ASN A 233 -13.66 8.43 -9.99
N PRO A 234 -13.42 9.61 -10.56
CA PRO A 234 -13.22 9.77 -12.00
C PRO A 234 -12.09 8.92 -12.57
N GLU A 235 -11.01 8.69 -11.81
CA GLU A 235 -9.90 7.83 -12.24
C GLU A 235 -10.34 6.37 -12.38
N MET A 236 -11.15 5.86 -11.42
CA MET A 236 -11.71 4.51 -11.51
C MET A 236 -12.66 4.36 -12.70
N VAL A 237 -13.53 5.37 -12.93
CA VAL A 237 -14.43 5.36 -14.07
C VAL A 237 -13.64 5.35 -15.39
N ASN A 238 -12.59 6.15 -15.51
CA ASN A 238 -11.73 6.17 -16.68
C ASN A 238 -11.03 4.81 -16.93
N ILE A 239 -10.53 4.16 -15.90
CA ILE A 239 -9.90 2.83 -16.02
C ILE A 239 -10.93 1.78 -16.45
N LEU A 240 -12.14 1.80 -15.89
CA LEU A 240 -13.22 0.88 -16.24
C LEU A 240 -13.75 1.10 -17.65
N SER A 241 -13.70 2.35 -18.14
CA SER A 241 -14.14 2.73 -19.48
C SER A 241 -13.06 2.60 -20.57
N LEU A 242 -11.84 2.14 -20.19
CA LEU A 242 -10.75 1.96 -21.13
C LEU A 242 -11.13 0.89 -22.15
N SER A 243 -11.32 1.30 -23.39
CA SER A 243 -11.86 0.48 -24.47
C SER A 243 -11.14 0.75 -25.78
N PHE A 244 -11.17 -0.24 -26.67
CA PHE A 244 -10.68 -0.11 -28.04
C PHE A 244 -11.84 -0.27 -29.02
N ASP A 245 -11.98 0.68 -29.94
CA ASP A 245 -12.92 0.56 -31.06
C ASP A 245 -12.34 -0.43 -32.08
N VAL A 246 -13.08 -1.53 -32.35
CA VAL A 246 -12.56 -2.64 -33.18
C VAL A 246 -13.14 -2.61 -34.58
N SER A 247 -14.29 -2.03 -34.83
CA SER A 247 -14.90 -1.78 -36.12
C SER A 247 -16.26 -1.07 -35.96
N GLU A 248 -17.01 -0.86 -37.01
CA GLU A 248 -18.30 -0.15 -37.03
C GLU A 248 -19.23 -0.51 -35.84
N GLY A 249 -19.04 0.20 -34.72
CA GLY A 249 -19.86 0.08 -33.51
C GLY A 249 -19.46 -0.99 -32.50
N GLY A 250 -18.35 -1.71 -32.73
CA GLY A 250 -17.83 -2.70 -31.74
C GLY A 250 -16.85 -2.06 -30.77
N VAL A 251 -17.15 -2.10 -29.45
CA VAL A 251 -16.28 -1.59 -28.39
C VAL A 251 -15.83 -2.75 -27.51
N ILE A 252 -14.52 -2.92 -27.36
CA ILE A 252 -13.94 -3.96 -26.49
C ILE A 252 -13.34 -3.28 -25.26
N TYR A 253 -13.87 -3.59 -24.06
CA TYR A 253 -13.36 -3.09 -22.81
C TYR A 253 -12.14 -3.89 -22.37
N PHE A 254 -11.05 -3.21 -22.00
CA PHE A 254 -9.77 -3.83 -21.69
C PHE A 254 -9.82 -4.71 -20.41
N LEU A 255 -10.50 -4.25 -19.36
CA LEU A 255 -10.57 -4.97 -18.09
C LEU A 255 -11.24 -6.34 -18.17
N PRO A 256 -12.41 -6.53 -18.82
CA PRO A 256 -13.00 -7.86 -18.98
C PRO A 256 -12.10 -8.85 -19.70
N ILE A 257 -11.31 -8.39 -20.69
CA ILE A 257 -10.34 -9.26 -21.38
C ILE A 257 -9.22 -9.67 -20.44
N LEU A 258 -8.67 -8.73 -19.66
CA LEU A 258 -7.62 -9.04 -18.71
C LEU A 258 -8.07 -10.10 -17.69
N PHE A 259 -9.33 -10.03 -17.21
CA PHE A 259 -9.89 -11.02 -16.30
C PHE A 259 -10.26 -12.36 -16.98
N ALA A 260 -10.54 -12.36 -18.27
CA ALA A 260 -10.86 -13.58 -19.01
C ALA A 260 -9.60 -14.37 -19.45
N THR A 261 -8.43 -13.74 -19.47
CA THR A 261 -7.14 -14.33 -19.88
C THR A 261 -6.28 -14.80 -18.71
N ILE A 262 -6.69 -14.58 -17.46
CA ILE A 262 -6.07 -15.06 -16.21
C ILE A 262 -6.82 -16.29 -15.70
#